data_b43a6a4863b2e7fb75552d78dcd2abb1
#
_entry.id   b43a6a4863b2e7fb75552d78dcd2abb1
#
_cell.length_a   1.000
_cell.length_b   1.000
_cell.length_c   1.000
_cell.angle_alpha   90.00
_cell.angle_beta   90.00
_cell.angle_gamma   90.00
#
_symmetry.space_group_name_H-M   'P 1'
#
loop_
_entity.id
_entity.type
_entity.pdbx_description
1 polymer ?
#
loop_
_entity_poly.entity_id
_entity_poly.type
_entity_poly.pdbx_seq_one_letter_code
_entity_poly.pdbx_strand_id
1 'polypeptide(L)'
;GRTGEYNKKNENFDGVIYMPCLESNGFLPELPVETPDLIYLCFPNNPSGAAITKDKLQEWVDYANKNGAVIIYDAAYEAYITEEDVPHSIYECEGARTCAIELRSFSKNAGFTGVRLGFTVVPKDLVREGVALHDLWARRHGTKFNGAPYIVQRAGEAVYSPEGKAQLKEQVAYYMRNAHTIYNGLKEAGYSV
;
A
#
# COMPACT_ATOMS: atom_id res chain seq x y z
N GLY A 1 -6.57 12.72 7.21
CA GLY A 1 -7.84 13.38 7.41
C GLY A 1 -8.34 13.12 8.82
N ARG A 2 -9.33 13.89 9.27
CA ARG A 2 -9.96 13.61 10.56
C ARG A 2 -10.84 12.37 10.41
N THR A 3 -10.63 11.38 11.26
CA THR A 3 -11.32 10.08 11.20
C THR A 3 -12.37 9.94 12.32
N GLY A 4 -12.93 11.01 12.80
CA GLY A 4 -13.90 11.02 13.91
C GLY A 4 -13.40 11.82 15.11
N GLU A 5 -14.15 11.78 16.21
CA GLU A 5 -13.79 12.39 17.48
C GLU A 5 -13.11 11.36 18.38
N TYR A 6 -12.09 11.80 19.14
CA TYR A 6 -11.45 10.91 20.09
C TYR A 6 -12.36 10.64 21.28
N ASN A 7 -12.71 9.39 21.46
CA ASN A 7 -13.53 8.89 22.56
C ASN A 7 -12.66 8.50 23.74
N LYS A 8 -12.62 9.35 24.76
CA LYS A 8 -11.79 9.14 25.95
C LYS A 8 -12.17 7.89 26.77
N LYS A 9 -13.42 7.43 26.66
CA LYS A 9 -13.88 6.25 27.41
C LYS A 9 -13.37 4.95 26.80
N ASN A 10 -13.29 4.90 25.48
CA ASN A 10 -12.88 3.71 24.73
C ASN A 10 -11.43 3.81 24.26
N GLU A 11 -10.75 4.94 24.52
CA GLU A 11 -9.38 5.24 24.09
C GLU A 11 -9.15 5.09 22.58
N ASN A 12 -10.20 5.35 21.77
CA ASN A 12 -10.17 5.23 20.32
C ASN A 12 -10.89 6.41 19.63
N PHE A 13 -10.89 6.43 18.30
CA PHE A 13 -11.64 7.40 17.49
C PHE A 13 -12.97 6.81 17.05
N ASP A 14 -14.06 7.55 17.27
CA ASP A 14 -15.38 7.17 16.80
C ASP A 14 -15.39 7.12 15.25
N GLY A 15 -16.04 6.11 14.67
CA GLY A 15 -16.08 5.89 13.23
C GLY A 15 -14.81 5.26 12.63
N VAL A 16 -13.89 4.76 13.49
CA VAL A 16 -12.72 3.99 13.07
C VAL A 16 -12.85 2.55 13.56
N ILE A 17 -12.83 1.61 12.61
CA ILE A 17 -12.77 0.19 12.88
C ILE A 17 -11.29 -0.20 12.93
N TYR A 18 -10.81 -0.60 14.10
CA TYR A 18 -9.43 -1.05 14.27
C TYR A 18 -9.33 -2.54 13.99
N MET A 19 -8.44 -2.88 13.07
CA MET A 19 -8.16 -4.27 12.71
C MET A 19 -6.85 -4.70 13.37
N PRO A 20 -6.88 -5.61 14.35
CA PRO A 20 -5.66 -6.06 15.02
C PRO A 20 -4.70 -6.74 14.04
N CYS A 21 -3.43 -6.31 14.09
CA CYS A 21 -2.31 -6.93 13.37
C CYS A 21 -1.28 -7.33 14.43
N LEU A 22 -1.43 -8.52 14.98
CA LEU A 22 -0.67 -9.04 16.10
C LEU A 22 0.18 -10.24 15.65
N GLU A 23 1.20 -10.59 16.43
CA GLU A 23 2.00 -11.79 16.19
C GLU A 23 1.13 -13.05 16.10
N SER A 24 0.09 -13.15 16.94
CA SER A 24 -0.84 -14.28 16.99
C SER A 24 -1.65 -14.50 15.71
N ASN A 25 -1.82 -13.47 14.86
CA ASN A 25 -2.49 -13.57 13.56
C ASN A 25 -1.53 -13.31 12.38
N GLY A 26 -0.21 -13.43 12.60
CA GLY A 26 0.80 -13.18 11.58
C GLY A 26 0.83 -11.74 11.09
N PHE A 27 0.36 -10.79 11.89
CA PHE A 27 0.21 -9.36 11.55
C PHE A 27 -0.71 -9.10 10.36
N LEU A 28 -1.59 -10.05 10.02
CA LEU A 28 -2.58 -9.91 8.96
C LEU A 28 -3.96 -9.62 9.57
N PRO A 29 -4.64 -8.54 9.13
CA PRO A 29 -5.96 -8.22 9.63
C PRO A 29 -7.00 -9.19 9.09
N GLU A 30 -8.01 -9.48 9.91
CA GLU A 30 -9.21 -10.20 9.50
C GLU A 30 -10.26 -9.24 8.91
N LEU A 31 -11.15 -9.76 8.08
CA LEU A 31 -12.26 -8.99 7.54
C LEU A 31 -13.15 -8.46 8.68
N PRO A 32 -13.51 -7.17 8.69
CA PRO A 32 -14.29 -6.60 9.77
C PRO A 32 -15.75 -7.11 9.74
N VAL A 33 -16.36 -7.23 10.92
CA VAL A 33 -17.78 -7.56 11.07
C VAL A 33 -18.65 -6.38 10.64
N GLU A 34 -18.23 -5.16 11.00
CA GLU A 34 -18.89 -3.92 10.62
C GLU A 34 -18.50 -3.56 9.18
N THR A 35 -19.44 -2.99 8.42
CA THR A 35 -19.21 -2.57 7.04
C THR A 35 -18.59 -1.17 6.99
N PRO A 36 -17.29 -1.03 6.64
CA PRO A 36 -16.66 0.28 6.45
C PRO A 36 -16.98 0.85 5.06
N ASP A 37 -16.99 2.17 4.94
CA ASP A 37 -17.00 2.85 3.63
C ASP A 37 -15.60 2.85 3.00
N LEU A 38 -14.55 2.92 3.85
CA LEU A 38 -13.16 3.03 3.43
C LEU A 38 -12.29 2.05 4.20
N ILE A 39 -11.47 1.29 3.47
CA ILE A 39 -10.51 0.33 4.00
C ILE A 39 -9.10 0.81 3.66
N TYR A 40 -8.19 0.90 4.64
CA TYR A 40 -6.78 1.19 4.39
C TYR A 40 -5.94 -0.04 4.66
N LEU A 41 -5.24 -0.52 3.64
CA LEU A 41 -4.32 -1.64 3.71
C LEU A 41 -2.93 -1.20 3.27
N CYS A 42 -1.90 -1.65 3.95
CA CYS A 42 -0.50 -1.40 3.60
C CYS A 42 0.25 -2.73 3.58
N PHE A 43 0.66 -3.18 2.38
CA PHE A 43 1.44 -4.41 2.21
C PHE A 43 2.47 -4.26 1.08
N PRO A 44 3.73 -4.70 1.30
CA PRO A 44 4.28 -5.09 2.61
C PRO A 44 4.11 -4.01 3.66
N ASN A 45 3.87 -4.40 4.91
CA ASN A 45 3.44 -3.49 5.97
C ASN A 45 4.61 -2.79 6.67
N ASN A 46 4.43 -1.53 6.98
CA ASN A 46 5.26 -0.81 7.93
C ASN A 46 4.42 -0.58 9.21
N PRO A 47 4.82 -1.10 10.41
CA PRO A 47 6.18 -1.53 10.78
C PRO A 47 6.42 -3.03 10.78
N SER A 48 5.41 -3.89 10.62
CA SER A 48 5.52 -5.33 10.88
C SER A 48 6.35 -6.10 9.84
N GLY A 49 6.47 -5.56 8.62
CA GLY A 49 7.07 -6.28 7.48
C GLY A 49 6.18 -7.36 6.88
N ALA A 50 4.99 -7.58 7.43
CA ALA A 50 4.07 -8.60 6.92
C ALA A 50 3.66 -8.32 5.47
N ALA A 51 3.59 -9.38 4.68
CA ALA A 51 3.06 -9.38 3.32
C ALA A 51 1.76 -10.19 3.26
N ILE A 52 0.90 -9.88 2.30
CA ILE A 52 -0.37 -10.57 2.12
C ILE A 52 -0.33 -11.36 0.81
N THR A 53 -0.74 -12.63 0.87
CA THR A 53 -0.84 -13.46 -0.33
C THR A 53 -1.95 -12.97 -1.26
N LYS A 54 -1.86 -13.34 -2.54
CA LYS A 54 -2.86 -12.97 -3.54
C LYS A 54 -4.26 -13.45 -3.16
N ASP A 55 -4.37 -14.69 -2.67
CA ASP A 55 -5.66 -15.25 -2.27
C ASP A 55 -6.29 -14.47 -1.11
N LYS A 56 -5.48 -14.11 -0.12
CA LYS A 56 -5.95 -13.28 1.00
C LYS A 56 -6.30 -11.85 0.58
N LEU A 57 -5.55 -11.27 -0.33
CA LEU A 57 -5.88 -9.93 -0.87
C LEU A 57 -7.16 -9.98 -1.73
N GLN A 58 -7.41 -11.09 -2.43
CA GLN A 58 -8.65 -11.30 -3.17
C GLN A 58 -9.88 -11.30 -2.24
N GLU A 59 -9.79 -11.91 -1.05
CA GLU A 59 -10.86 -11.86 -0.06
C GLU A 59 -11.25 -10.40 0.30
N TRP A 60 -10.27 -9.51 0.42
CA TRP A 60 -10.50 -8.08 0.68
C TRP A 60 -11.15 -7.37 -0.50
N VAL A 61 -10.73 -7.69 -1.71
CA VAL A 61 -11.32 -7.13 -2.94
C VAL A 61 -12.78 -7.57 -3.09
N ASP A 62 -13.05 -8.85 -2.86
CA ASP A 62 -14.41 -9.40 -2.92
C ASP A 62 -15.31 -8.79 -1.83
N TYR A 63 -14.77 -8.68 -0.62
CA TYR A 63 -15.47 -8.02 0.49
C TYR A 63 -15.81 -6.56 0.17
N ALA A 64 -14.84 -5.79 -0.36
CA ALA A 64 -15.05 -4.39 -0.71
C ALA A 64 -16.10 -4.22 -1.81
N ASN A 65 -16.04 -5.04 -2.87
CA ASN A 65 -17.03 -5.03 -3.94
C ASN A 65 -18.42 -5.40 -3.44
N LYS A 66 -18.53 -6.42 -2.60
CA LYS A 66 -19.82 -6.86 -2.01
C LYS A 66 -20.48 -5.79 -1.17
N ASN A 67 -19.70 -5.02 -0.43
CA ASN A 67 -20.18 -4.03 0.54
C ASN A 67 -20.15 -2.59 0.02
N GLY A 68 -19.69 -2.35 -1.22
CA GLY A 68 -19.56 -1.02 -1.78
C GLY A 68 -18.43 -0.17 -1.19
N ALA A 69 -17.55 -0.77 -0.40
CA ALA A 69 -16.40 -0.10 0.21
C ALA A 69 -15.33 0.27 -0.83
N VAL A 70 -14.44 1.20 -0.46
CA VAL A 70 -13.26 1.57 -1.26
C VAL A 70 -12.00 1.19 -0.49
N ILE A 71 -11.11 0.44 -1.13
CA ILE A 71 -9.79 0.12 -0.59
C ILE A 71 -8.79 1.20 -1.02
N ILE A 72 -8.05 1.76 -0.06
CA ILE A 72 -6.79 2.46 -0.31
C ILE A 72 -5.68 1.47 0.00
N TYR A 73 -4.98 1.03 -1.05
CA TYR A 73 -3.89 0.07 -0.96
C TYR A 73 -2.54 0.78 -1.06
N ASP A 74 -1.79 0.77 0.03
CA ASP A 74 -0.46 1.36 0.10
C ASP A 74 0.60 0.30 -0.23
N ALA A 75 1.13 0.38 -1.45
CA ALA A 75 2.14 -0.51 -2.00
C ALA A 75 3.54 0.12 -2.01
N ALA A 76 3.85 1.00 -1.06
CA ALA A 76 5.13 1.72 -1.03
C ALA A 76 6.36 0.81 -0.93
N TYR A 77 6.19 -0.41 -0.43
CA TYR A 77 7.27 -1.39 -0.22
C TYR A 77 7.24 -2.57 -1.20
N GLU A 78 6.43 -2.53 -2.26
CA GLU A 78 6.24 -3.63 -3.21
C GLU A 78 7.54 -4.15 -3.84
N ALA A 79 8.54 -3.29 -4.01
CA ALA A 79 9.82 -3.67 -4.61
C ALA A 79 10.64 -4.67 -3.76
N TYR A 80 10.28 -4.85 -2.50
CA TYR A 80 10.94 -5.80 -1.59
C TYR A 80 10.26 -7.18 -1.54
N ILE A 81 9.18 -7.37 -2.29
CA ILE A 81 8.50 -8.66 -2.41
C ILE A 81 9.40 -9.62 -3.19
N THR A 82 9.62 -10.80 -2.62
CA THR A 82 10.42 -11.89 -3.21
C THR A 82 9.62 -13.17 -3.40
N GLU A 83 8.48 -13.29 -2.75
CA GLU A 83 7.60 -14.44 -2.79
C GLU A 83 6.67 -14.39 -4.01
N GLU A 84 6.52 -15.52 -4.69
CA GLU A 84 5.74 -15.61 -5.95
C GLU A 84 4.23 -15.47 -5.74
N ASP A 85 3.72 -15.81 -4.56
CA ASP A 85 2.31 -15.76 -4.19
C ASP A 85 1.87 -14.41 -3.61
N VAL A 86 2.81 -13.48 -3.44
CA VAL A 86 2.56 -12.11 -2.95
C VAL A 86 2.45 -11.16 -4.13
N PRO A 87 1.29 -10.49 -4.32
CA PRO A 87 1.11 -9.60 -5.46
C PRO A 87 1.86 -8.29 -5.31
N HIS A 88 2.45 -7.81 -6.39
CA HIS A 88 3.08 -6.49 -6.46
C HIS A 88 2.07 -5.36 -6.63
N SER A 89 0.84 -5.68 -6.96
CA SER A 89 -0.25 -4.71 -7.15
C SER A 89 -1.59 -5.32 -6.74
N ILE A 90 -2.44 -4.51 -6.12
CA ILE A 90 -3.82 -4.95 -5.86
C ILE A 90 -4.58 -5.28 -7.16
N TYR A 91 -4.18 -4.69 -8.28
CA TYR A 91 -4.80 -4.93 -9.58
C TYR A 91 -4.47 -6.29 -10.21
N GLU A 92 -3.65 -7.10 -9.55
CA GLU A 92 -3.51 -8.53 -9.85
C GLU A 92 -4.69 -9.36 -9.32
N CYS A 93 -5.51 -8.78 -8.43
CA CYS A 93 -6.75 -9.37 -7.95
C CYS A 93 -7.91 -9.02 -8.88
N GLU A 94 -8.78 -10.00 -9.13
CA GLU A 94 -9.96 -9.82 -9.98
C GLU A 94 -10.95 -8.84 -9.31
N GLY A 95 -11.51 -7.91 -10.09
CA GLY A 95 -12.45 -6.91 -9.57
C GLY A 95 -11.83 -5.75 -8.78
N ALA A 96 -10.51 -5.70 -8.60
CA ALA A 96 -9.87 -4.61 -7.82
C ALA A 96 -10.07 -3.23 -8.46
N ARG A 97 -10.20 -3.15 -9.81
CA ARG A 97 -10.40 -1.87 -10.51
C ARG A 97 -11.71 -1.18 -10.18
N THR A 98 -12.69 -1.90 -9.63
CA THR A 98 -13.99 -1.37 -9.26
C THR A 98 -14.09 -0.97 -7.78
N CYS A 99 -13.05 -1.28 -6.98
CA CYS A 99 -13.09 -0.99 -5.54
C CYS A 99 -11.78 -0.46 -4.94
N ALA A 100 -10.67 -0.39 -5.69
CA ALA A 100 -9.38 -0.04 -5.09
C ALA A 100 -8.70 1.17 -5.74
N ILE A 101 -8.04 1.97 -4.89
CA ILE A 101 -7.07 3.01 -5.23
C ILE A 101 -5.71 2.53 -4.75
N GLU A 102 -4.69 2.55 -5.61
CA GLU A 102 -3.34 2.13 -5.24
C GLU A 102 -2.39 3.32 -5.11
N LEU A 103 -1.61 3.33 -4.04
CA LEU A 103 -0.57 4.32 -3.77
C LEU A 103 0.81 3.70 -4.02
N ARG A 104 1.64 4.39 -4.79
CA ARG A 104 3.02 4.00 -5.12
C ARG A 104 4.02 5.06 -4.72
N SER A 105 5.21 4.62 -4.33
CA SER A 105 6.27 5.51 -3.88
C SER A 105 7.62 5.13 -4.48
N PHE A 106 8.35 6.12 -4.98
CA PHE A 106 9.75 5.97 -5.38
C PHE A 106 10.73 6.14 -4.20
N SER A 107 10.21 6.49 -3.02
CA SER A 107 11.06 6.75 -1.85
C SER A 107 11.83 5.51 -1.40
N LYS A 108 11.24 4.32 -1.56
CA LYS A 108 11.80 3.06 -1.04
C LYS A 108 12.58 2.31 -2.11
N ASN A 109 11.98 2.08 -3.26
CA ASN A 109 12.60 1.32 -4.34
C ASN A 109 13.73 2.09 -5.05
N ALA A 110 13.58 3.40 -5.26
CA ALA A 110 14.53 4.22 -6.03
C ALA A 110 15.37 5.19 -5.17
N GLY A 111 15.24 5.14 -3.84
CA GLY A 111 15.97 6.06 -2.96
C GLY A 111 15.50 7.52 -3.05
N PHE A 112 14.30 7.78 -3.57
CA PHE A 112 13.79 9.15 -3.79
C PHE A 112 13.20 9.80 -2.53
N THR A 113 13.62 9.37 -1.34
CA THR A 113 13.10 9.92 -0.08
C THR A 113 13.25 11.44 -0.01
N GLY A 114 14.39 11.99 -0.46
CA GLY A 114 14.64 13.44 -0.53
C GLY A 114 14.09 14.12 -1.78
N VAL A 115 13.84 13.36 -2.85
CA VAL A 115 13.37 13.88 -4.15
C VAL A 115 11.85 14.06 -4.19
N ARG A 116 11.11 13.29 -3.40
CA ARG A 116 9.66 13.38 -3.19
C ARG A 116 8.83 13.04 -4.44
N LEU A 117 8.85 11.77 -4.83
CA LEU A 117 8.03 11.27 -5.94
C LEU A 117 7.20 10.06 -5.52
N GLY A 118 5.96 10.05 -5.94
CA GLY A 118 5.02 8.94 -5.86
C GLY A 118 3.92 9.14 -6.88
N PHE A 119 3.07 8.15 -7.04
CA PHE A 119 1.88 8.25 -7.86
C PHE A 119 0.70 7.49 -7.26
N THR A 120 -0.48 7.87 -7.69
CA THR A 120 -1.74 7.23 -7.27
C THR A 120 -2.44 6.71 -8.50
N VAL A 121 -2.88 5.46 -8.45
CA VAL A 121 -3.70 4.86 -9.50
C VAL A 121 -5.15 4.89 -9.04
N VAL A 122 -6.00 5.62 -9.76
CA VAL A 122 -7.45 5.69 -9.53
C VAL A 122 -8.14 5.22 -10.80
N PRO A 123 -8.65 3.97 -10.85
CA PRO A 123 -9.31 3.44 -12.03
C PRO A 123 -10.58 4.23 -12.37
N LYS A 124 -10.88 4.36 -13.68
CA LYS A 124 -12.14 4.97 -14.14
C LYS A 124 -13.36 4.10 -13.83
N ASP A 125 -13.14 2.80 -13.68
CA ASP A 125 -14.17 1.81 -13.35
C ASP A 125 -14.61 1.90 -11.87
N LEU A 126 -13.84 2.61 -11.03
CA LEU A 126 -14.19 2.86 -9.64
C LEU A 126 -15.25 3.97 -9.56
N VAL A 127 -16.52 3.57 -9.59
CA VAL A 127 -17.69 4.45 -9.58
C VAL A 127 -18.43 4.31 -8.24
N ARG A 128 -18.81 5.43 -7.63
CA ARG A 128 -19.69 5.48 -6.47
C ARG A 128 -20.78 6.54 -6.70
N GLU A 129 -22.03 6.20 -6.42
CA GLU A 129 -23.17 7.09 -6.62
C GLU A 129 -23.23 7.71 -8.03
N GLY A 130 -22.86 6.94 -9.06
CA GLY A 130 -22.83 7.38 -10.46
C GLY A 130 -21.66 8.29 -10.83
N VAL A 131 -20.68 8.51 -9.91
CA VAL A 131 -19.52 9.37 -10.16
C VAL A 131 -18.24 8.53 -10.16
N ALA A 132 -17.42 8.67 -11.21
CA ALA A 132 -16.07 8.07 -11.25
C ALA A 132 -15.15 8.81 -10.27
N LEU A 133 -14.57 8.10 -9.31
CA LEU A 133 -13.64 8.70 -8.36
C LEU A 133 -12.39 9.24 -9.03
N HIS A 134 -12.02 8.68 -10.19
CA HIS A 134 -10.95 9.21 -11.04
C HIS A 134 -11.14 10.69 -11.40
N ASP A 135 -12.36 11.09 -11.76
CA ASP A 135 -12.62 12.47 -12.19
C ASP A 135 -12.55 13.45 -11.02
N LEU A 136 -13.04 13.03 -9.85
CA LEU A 136 -12.89 13.79 -8.61
C LEU A 136 -11.41 13.93 -8.21
N TRP A 137 -10.66 12.83 -8.29
CA TRP A 137 -9.23 12.84 -8.02
C TRP A 137 -8.45 13.75 -8.99
N ALA A 138 -8.68 13.61 -10.29
CA ALA A 138 -8.02 14.40 -11.33
C ALA A 138 -8.26 15.90 -11.12
N ARG A 139 -9.51 16.29 -10.84
CA ARG A 139 -9.88 17.68 -10.52
C ARG A 139 -9.17 18.16 -9.24
N ARG A 140 -9.22 17.35 -8.18
CA ARG A 140 -8.58 17.69 -6.89
C ARG A 140 -7.08 17.86 -7.06
N HIS A 141 -6.41 16.91 -7.71
CA HIS A 141 -4.98 16.90 -7.94
C HIS A 141 -4.55 18.11 -8.79
N GLY A 142 -5.17 18.31 -9.94
CA GLY A 142 -4.87 19.42 -10.84
C GLY A 142 -5.14 20.81 -10.26
N THR A 143 -6.08 20.92 -9.29
CA THR A 143 -6.40 22.21 -8.66
C THR A 143 -5.49 22.54 -7.46
N LYS A 144 -5.05 21.53 -6.71
CA LYS A 144 -4.34 21.71 -5.43
C LYS A 144 -2.82 21.58 -5.54
N PHE A 145 -2.33 20.78 -6.50
CA PHE A 145 -0.92 20.43 -6.52
C PHE A 145 -0.25 20.59 -7.89
N ASN A 146 -0.95 20.37 -9.01
CA ASN A 146 -0.45 20.41 -10.38
C ASN A 146 0.62 19.36 -10.74
N GLY A 147 1.07 18.54 -9.81
CA GLY A 147 2.06 17.49 -10.02
C GLY A 147 3.45 17.80 -9.48
N ALA A 148 4.32 16.81 -9.53
CA ALA A 148 5.71 16.92 -9.12
C ALA A 148 6.52 17.79 -10.12
N PRO A 149 7.66 18.38 -9.71
CA PRO A 149 8.54 19.11 -10.62
C PRO A 149 8.96 18.25 -11.83
N TYR A 150 9.05 18.84 -13.01
CA TYR A 150 9.35 18.13 -14.26
C TYR A 150 10.64 17.28 -14.19
N ILE A 151 11.70 17.82 -13.61
CA ILE A 151 12.98 17.09 -13.43
C ILE A 151 12.77 15.82 -12.61
N VAL A 152 11.96 15.88 -11.55
CA VAL A 152 11.63 14.75 -10.70
C VAL A 152 10.81 13.71 -11.46
N GLN A 153 9.87 14.13 -12.30
CA GLN A 153 9.12 13.23 -13.17
C GLN A 153 10.02 12.52 -14.19
N ARG A 154 10.98 13.23 -14.80
CA ARG A 154 11.97 12.63 -15.71
C ARG A 154 12.88 11.64 -14.99
N ALA A 155 13.28 11.93 -13.74
CA ALA A 155 14.01 10.98 -12.92
C ALA A 155 13.17 9.71 -12.63
N GLY A 156 11.88 9.86 -12.34
CA GLY A 156 10.96 8.74 -12.17
C GLY A 156 10.79 7.91 -13.44
N GLU A 157 10.75 8.53 -14.62
CA GLU A 157 10.72 7.82 -15.89
C GLU A 157 12.00 6.99 -16.11
N ALA A 158 13.17 7.54 -15.78
CA ALA A 158 14.45 6.85 -15.89
C ALA A 158 14.53 5.59 -15.03
N VAL A 159 13.80 5.53 -13.91
CA VAL A 159 13.67 4.34 -13.06
C VAL A 159 13.15 3.12 -13.84
N TYR A 160 12.29 3.35 -14.82
CA TYR A 160 11.68 2.29 -15.64
C TYR A 160 12.49 1.93 -16.89
N SER A 161 13.61 2.62 -17.18
CA SER A 161 14.54 2.21 -18.23
C SER A 161 15.19 0.86 -17.91
N PRO A 162 15.75 0.14 -18.90
CA PRO A 162 16.48 -1.08 -18.65
C PRO A 162 17.61 -0.90 -17.62
N GLU A 163 18.37 0.19 -17.72
CA GLU A 163 19.46 0.53 -16.81
C GLU A 163 18.92 0.87 -15.41
N GLY A 164 17.85 1.66 -15.32
CA GLY A 164 17.21 2.01 -14.06
C GLY A 164 16.72 0.77 -13.33
N LYS A 165 16.03 -0.13 -14.02
CA LYS A 165 15.55 -1.39 -13.44
C LYS A 165 16.71 -2.29 -12.95
N ALA A 166 17.83 -2.35 -13.69
CA ALA A 166 19.00 -3.10 -13.26
C ALA A 166 19.60 -2.53 -11.98
N GLN A 167 19.79 -1.21 -11.90
CA GLN A 167 20.28 -0.53 -10.69
C GLN A 167 19.34 -0.72 -9.50
N LEU A 168 18.05 -0.62 -9.70
CA LEU A 168 17.06 -0.86 -8.64
C LEU A 168 17.12 -2.29 -8.11
N LYS A 169 17.26 -3.27 -8.97
CA LYS A 169 17.39 -4.66 -8.57
C LYS A 169 18.63 -4.89 -7.68
N GLU A 170 19.76 -4.27 -8.01
CA GLU A 170 20.96 -4.32 -7.19
C GLU A 170 20.77 -3.64 -5.82
N GLN A 171 20.14 -2.47 -5.82
CA GLN A 171 19.86 -1.71 -4.61
C GLN A 171 18.90 -2.48 -3.68
N VAL A 172 17.81 -3.02 -4.20
CA VAL A 172 16.86 -3.85 -3.43
C VAL A 172 17.57 -5.09 -2.88
N ALA A 173 18.36 -5.78 -3.71
CA ALA A 173 19.12 -6.93 -3.26
C ALA A 173 20.12 -6.59 -2.12
N TYR A 174 20.72 -5.40 -2.14
CA TYR A 174 21.58 -4.93 -1.04
C TYR A 174 20.76 -4.77 0.26
N TYR A 175 19.60 -4.13 0.21
CA TYR A 175 18.74 -3.97 1.40
C TYR A 175 18.24 -5.33 1.92
N MET A 176 17.85 -6.23 1.03
CA MET A 176 17.40 -7.57 1.43
C MET A 176 18.51 -8.38 2.09
N ARG A 177 19.76 -8.30 1.61
CA ARG A 177 20.90 -8.91 2.32
C ARG A 177 21.09 -8.35 3.73
N ASN A 178 20.94 -7.03 3.89
CA ASN A 178 21.02 -6.41 5.22
C ASN A 178 19.89 -6.88 6.14
N ALA A 179 18.67 -6.97 5.62
CA ALA A 179 17.50 -7.48 6.35
C ALA A 179 17.74 -8.93 6.83
N HIS A 180 18.22 -9.80 5.95
CA HIS A 180 18.57 -11.18 6.32
C HIS A 180 19.70 -11.26 7.36
N THR A 181 20.72 -10.40 7.26
CA THR A 181 21.82 -10.36 8.24
C THR A 181 21.28 -9.95 9.62
N ILE A 182 20.44 -8.92 9.68
CA ILE A 182 19.83 -8.46 10.93
C ILE A 182 18.90 -9.52 11.51
N TYR A 183 18.02 -10.09 10.69
CA TYR A 183 17.09 -11.14 11.08
C TYR A 183 17.83 -12.34 11.70
N ASN A 184 18.82 -12.86 10.99
CA ASN A 184 19.59 -14.03 11.47
C ASN A 184 20.35 -13.71 12.76
N GLY A 185 21.02 -12.56 12.83
CA GLY A 185 21.76 -12.15 14.02
C GLY A 185 20.85 -11.96 15.25
N LEU A 186 19.67 -11.39 15.08
CA LEU A 186 18.71 -11.25 16.17
C LEU A 186 18.16 -12.62 16.61
N LYS A 187 17.88 -13.50 15.67
CA LYS A 187 17.40 -14.86 15.96
C LYS A 187 18.46 -15.68 16.71
N GLU A 188 19.73 -15.61 16.29
CA GLU A 188 20.85 -16.24 16.99
C GLU A 188 21.06 -15.67 18.40
N ALA A 189 20.77 -14.38 18.60
CA ALA A 189 20.81 -13.74 19.92
C ALA A 189 19.58 -14.05 20.79
N GLY A 190 18.60 -14.82 20.31
CA GLY A 190 17.43 -15.28 21.07
C GLY A 190 16.24 -14.34 21.04
N TYR A 191 16.22 -13.37 20.13
CA TYR A 191 15.03 -12.52 19.92
C TYR A 191 13.98 -13.23 19.07
N SER A 192 12.71 -12.93 19.36
CA SER A 192 11.59 -13.25 18.48
C SER A 192 11.53 -12.20 17.36
N VAL A 193 11.76 -12.62 16.12
CA VAL A 193 11.83 -11.77 14.94
C VAL A 193 11.15 -12.46 13.75
#